data_2c60700d3b1df0721a34ba9f814929f2
#
_entry.id   2c60700d3b1df0721a34ba9f814929f2
#
_cell.length_a   1.000
_cell.length_b   1.000
_cell.length_c   1.000
_cell.angle_alpha   90.00
_cell.angle_beta   90.00
_cell.angle_gamma   90.00
#
_symmetry.space_group_name_H-M   'P 1'
#
loop_
_entity.id
_entity.type
_entity.pdbx_description
1 polymer ?
#
loop_
_entity_poly.entity_id
_entity_poly.type
_entity_poly.pdbx_seq_one_letter_code
_entity_poly.pdbx_strand_id
1 'polypeptide(L)'
;MRAVAISGGGDKGAFSVGVLKRLSNKGESFDIISGTSTGALIAPMLAAGEIDEIWNIYKNVTKSDVMLENDLIKAVIPGKALYDISPLEKLVKKTITNERYERIMSSGKQIFISTVCLQNLRSTYFTNVQMNGNKHYDIIRWKDREQFISAILASCVQPIIMPPVMISRLQYVDGGIRNFLPSDITIDAGATDITAILTIPANERQFDVRVLNNMKDILLRTIDIFSNEVSSNDLRMTELYTKGASYVERLRERVRTNTGMTDELLDIIFTSAENPFFGKRKIGLRVIQPSRNLGDGMSFTNMESMLALGYDTPDSMTTFFA
;
A
#
# COMPACT_ATOMS: atom_id res chain seq x y z
N MET A 1 -10.67 -12.75 -8.66
CA MET A 1 -9.25 -12.34 -8.77
C MET A 1 -8.64 -12.25 -7.39
N ARG A 2 -7.40 -12.70 -7.24
CA ARG A 2 -6.65 -12.58 -5.99
C ARG A 2 -5.84 -11.30 -5.99
N ALA A 3 -5.90 -10.55 -4.90
CA ALA A 3 -5.16 -9.30 -4.75
C ALA A 3 -4.20 -9.32 -3.57
N VAL A 4 -3.16 -8.52 -3.64
CA VAL A 4 -2.34 -8.13 -2.51
C VAL A 4 -2.30 -6.61 -2.38
N ALA A 5 -2.58 -6.11 -1.18
CA ALA A 5 -2.41 -4.72 -0.81
C ALA A 5 -1.21 -4.62 0.15
N ILE A 6 -0.20 -3.83 -0.23
CA ILE A 6 1.06 -3.70 0.48
C ILE A 6 1.12 -2.30 1.07
N SER A 7 1.13 -2.21 2.40
CA SER A 7 1.13 -0.93 3.10
C SER A 7 2.46 -0.16 2.95
N GLY A 8 2.42 1.11 3.28
CA GLY A 8 3.60 1.91 3.52
C GLY A 8 4.42 1.45 4.73
N GLY A 9 5.50 2.17 5.05
CA GLY A 9 6.29 1.91 6.25
C GLY A 9 7.80 2.11 6.14
N GLY A 10 8.31 2.65 5.05
CA GLY A 10 9.75 2.88 4.87
C GLY A 10 10.55 1.58 4.89
N ASP A 11 11.60 1.51 5.72
CA ASP A 11 12.45 0.32 5.86
C ASP A 11 11.69 -0.92 6.38
N LYS A 12 10.56 -0.72 7.09
CA LYS A 12 9.66 -1.80 7.54
C LYS A 12 9.08 -2.63 6.39
N GLY A 13 9.14 -2.14 5.16
CA GLY A 13 8.84 -2.90 3.95
C GLY A 13 9.64 -4.20 3.80
N ALA A 14 10.77 -4.33 4.48
CA ALA A 14 11.52 -5.57 4.58
C ALA A 14 10.66 -6.72 5.13
N PHE A 15 9.80 -6.46 6.14
CA PHE A 15 8.82 -7.43 6.61
C PHE A 15 7.87 -7.87 5.48
N SER A 16 7.34 -6.92 4.71
CA SER A 16 6.43 -7.23 3.59
C SER A 16 7.10 -8.08 2.53
N VAL A 17 8.38 -7.80 2.22
CA VAL A 17 9.18 -8.62 1.29
C VAL A 17 9.35 -10.04 1.84
N GLY A 18 9.62 -10.19 3.14
CA GLY A 18 9.70 -11.49 3.81
C GLY A 18 8.42 -12.32 3.67
N VAL A 19 7.28 -11.71 3.96
CA VAL A 19 5.95 -12.31 3.78
C VAL A 19 5.74 -12.74 2.33
N LEU A 20 5.98 -11.85 1.38
CA LEU A 20 5.77 -12.13 -0.05
C LEU A 20 6.70 -13.22 -0.57
N LYS A 21 7.94 -13.28 -0.10
CA LYS A 21 8.87 -14.38 -0.42
C LYS A 21 8.33 -15.73 0.05
N ARG A 22 7.81 -15.81 1.29
CA ARG A 22 7.17 -17.02 1.81
C ARG A 22 5.94 -17.42 0.99
N LEU A 23 5.05 -16.46 0.68
CA LEU A 23 3.85 -16.73 -0.11
C LEU A 23 4.21 -17.20 -1.52
N SER A 24 5.20 -16.57 -2.15
CA SER A 24 5.71 -16.98 -3.46
C SER A 24 6.30 -18.40 -3.44
N ASN A 25 7.06 -18.75 -2.39
CA ASN A 25 7.60 -20.10 -2.21
C ASN A 25 6.50 -21.17 -2.00
N LYS A 26 5.32 -20.77 -1.52
CA LYS A 26 4.12 -21.61 -1.44
C LYS A 26 3.34 -21.68 -2.76
N GLY A 27 3.81 -21.04 -3.82
CA GLY A 27 3.14 -20.98 -5.12
C GLY A 27 1.97 -20.01 -5.18
N GLU A 28 1.83 -19.09 -4.21
CA GLU A 28 0.78 -18.06 -4.26
C GLU A 28 1.14 -16.98 -5.28
N SER A 29 0.15 -16.59 -6.07
CA SER A 29 0.23 -15.49 -7.05
C SER A 29 -0.95 -14.56 -6.92
N PHE A 30 -0.78 -13.32 -7.40
CA PHE A 30 -1.77 -12.27 -7.31
C PHE A 30 -2.02 -11.67 -8.69
N ASP A 31 -3.30 -11.43 -9.01
CA ASP A 31 -3.74 -10.79 -10.25
C ASP A 31 -3.68 -9.26 -10.13
N ILE A 32 -3.94 -8.75 -8.92
CA ILE A 32 -4.00 -7.33 -8.58
C ILE A 32 -2.98 -7.06 -7.47
N ILE A 33 -2.13 -6.07 -7.68
CA ILE A 33 -1.08 -5.68 -6.73
C ILE A 33 -1.19 -4.18 -6.49
N SER A 34 -1.47 -3.78 -5.28
CA SER A 34 -1.48 -2.37 -4.89
C SER A 34 -0.42 -2.08 -3.82
N GLY A 35 0.18 -0.91 -3.89
CA GLY A 35 1.23 -0.52 -2.94
C GLY A 35 1.28 0.96 -2.66
N THR A 36 1.59 1.30 -1.41
CA THR A 36 1.86 2.66 -0.94
C THR A 36 3.28 2.75 -0.43
N SER A 37 4.01 3.82 -0.75
CA SER A 37 5.37 4.06 -0.23
C SER A 37 6.32 2.89 -0.54
N THR A 38 6.90 2.25 0.46
CA THR A 38 7.70 1.03 0.29
C THR A 38 6.92 -0.08 -0.44
N GLY A 39 5.58 -0.16 -0.27
CA GLY A 39 4.73 -1.07 -1.05
C GLY A 39 4.74 -0.78 -2.54
N ALA A 40 4.87 0.50 -2.93
CA ALA A 40 5.01 0.91 -4.33
C ALA A 40 6.36 0.51 -4.96
N LEU A 41 7.41 0.35 -4.14
CA LEU A 41 8.70 -0.21 -4.58
C LEU A 41 8.62 -1.73 -4.77
N ILE A 42 7.85 -2.41 -3.93
CA ILE A 42 7.74 -3.88 -3.92
C ILE A 42 6.81 -4.37 -5.03
N ALA A 43 5.69 -3.68 -5.27
CA ALA A 43 4.64 -4.11 -6.19
C ALA A 43 5.14 -4.42 -7.63
N PRO A 44 5.99 -3.59 -8.27
CA PRO A 44 6.54 -3.88 -9.59
C PRO A 44 7.40 -5.14 -9.63
N MET A 45 8.22 -5.35 -8.61
CA MET A 45 9.11 -6.50 -8.53
C MET A 45 8.33 -7.81 -8.34
N LEU A 46 7.28 -7.76 -7.52
CA LEU A 46 6.35 -8.87 -7.38
C LEU A 46 5.63 -9.17 -8.71
N ALA A 47 5.21 -8.15 -9.44
CA ALA A 47 4.57 -8.30 -10.74
C ALA A 47 5.53 -8.93 -11.79
N ALA A 48 6.79 -8.57 -11.75
CA ALA A 48 7.83 -9.15 -12.61
C ALA A 48 8.22 -10.59 -12.23
N GLY A 49 7.76 -11.11 -11.09
CA GLY A 49 8.17 -12.39 -10.55
C GLY A 49 9.58 -12.39 -9.93
N GLU A 50 10.10 -11.23 -9.58
CA GLU A 50 11.49 -11.03 -9.13
C GLU A 50 11.59 -10.83 -7.61
N ILE A 51 10.93 -11.70 -6.85
CA ILE A 51 10.90 -11.61 -5.39
C ILE A 51 12.29 -11.82 -4.74
N ASP A 52 13.16 -12.59 -5.37
CA ASP A 52 14.53 -12.79 -4.89
C ASP A 52 15.39 -11.55 -5.05
N GLU A 53 15.20 -10.83 -6.14
CA GLU A 53 15.92 -9.58 -6.39
C GLU A 53 15.51 -8.50 -5.39
N ILE A 54 14.20 -8.32 -5.14
CA ILE A 54 13.75 -7.34 -4.13
C ILE A 54 14.17 -7.74 -2.72
N TRP A 55 14.21 -9.03 -2.39
CA TRP A 55 14.79 -9.52 -1.14
C TRP A 55 16.25 -9.09 -0.99
N ASN A 56 17.07 -9.30 -2.03
CA ASN A 56 18.48 -8.91 -2.00
C ASN A 56 18.66 -7.39 -1.89
N ILE A 57 17.82 -6.60 -2.56
CA ILE A 57 17.84 -5.13 -2.43
C ILE A 57 17.55 -4.74 -0.98
N TYR A 58 16.45 -5.24 -0.38
CA TYR A 58 16.08 -4.89 0.98
C TYR A 58 17.09 -5.39 2.03
N LYS A 59 17.75 -6.52 1.78
CA LYS A 59 18.81 -7.04 2.65
C LYS A 59 20.01 -6.10 2.75
N ASN A 60 20.37 -5.45 1.63
CA ASN A 60 21.64 -4.72 1.50
C ASN A 60 21.46 -3.19 1.47
N VAL A 61 20.25 -2.67 1.30
CA VAL A 61 20.00 -1.23 1.21
C VAL A 61 20.27 -0.55 2.54
N THR A 62 20.92 0.60 2.47
CA THR A 62 21.22 1.48 3.60
C THR A 62 20.43 2.79 3.49
N LYS A 63 20.41 3.57 4.57
CA LYS A 63 19.77 4.89 4.57
C LYS A 63 20.34 5.81 3.48
N SER A 64 21.67 5.77 3.27
CA SER A 64 22.34 6.59 2.26
C SER A 64 22.03 6.20 0.82
N ASP A 65 21.54 4.96 0.56
CA ASP A 65 21.07 4.52 -0.75
C ASP A 65 19.66 5.03 -1.07
N VAL A 66 18.95 5.53 -0.03
CA VAL A 66 17.56 6.01 -0.15
C VAL A 66 17.49 7.51 0.00
N MET A 67 18.15 8.09 0.99
CA MET A 67 18.04 9.52 1.29
C MET A 67 19.32 10.08 1.91
N LEU A 68 19.59 11.35 1.61
CA LEU A 68 20.66 12.13 2.25
C LEU A 68 20.05 13.27 3.06
N GLU A 69 20.56 13.50 4.24
CA GLU A 69 20.09 14.58 5.10
C GLU A 69 20.63 15.92 4.63
N ASN A 70 19.77 16.91 4.46
CA ASN A 70 20.13 18.29 4.13
C ASN A 70 20.26 19.12 5.41
N ASP A 71 21.06 20.19 5.35
CA ASP A 71 21.07 21.21 6.40
C ASP A 71 19.68 21.85 6.54
N LEU A 72 19.20 22.04 7.78
CA LEU A 72 17.92 22.68 8.07
C LEU A 72 17.75 24.04 7.40
N ILE A 73 18.83 24.83 7.26
CA ILE A 73 18.81 26.12 6.56
C ILE A 73 18.49 25.94 5.08
N LYS A 74 18.96 24.86 4.47
CA LYS A 74 18.66 24.56 3.06
C LYS A 74 17.24 24.05 2.84
N ALA A 75 16.64 23.47 3.86
CA ALA A 75 15.28 22.91 3.75
C ALA A 75 14.19 23.96 3.51
N VAL A 76 14.43 25.22 3.86
CA VAL A 76 13.49 26.34 3.61
C VAL A 76 13.67 26.99 2.24
N ILE A 77 14.68 26.57 1.47
CA ILE A 77 14.89 27.06 0.10
C ILE A 77 13.88 26.39 -0.85
N PRO A 78 13.21 27.13 -1.75
CA PRO A 78 12.28 26.54 -2.71
C PRO A 78 12.88 25.35 -3.47
N GLY A 79 12.15 24.23 -3.51
CA GLY A 79 12.57 22.97 -4.15
C GLY A 79 13.54 22.12 -3.31
N LYS A 80 13.85 22.51 -2.08
CA LYS A 80 14.62 21.71 -1.11
C LYS A 80 13.70 21.17 0.00
N ALA A 81 14.19 20.17 0.72
CA ALA A 81 13.50 19.56 1.86
C ALA A 81 14.54 19.07 2.88
N LEU A 82 14.09 18.47 3.98
CA LEU A 82 15.02 17.92 4.99
C LEU A 82 15.86 16.77 4.42
N TYR A 83 15.31 16.00 3.47
CA TYR A 83 16.01 14.92 2.80
C TYR A 83 16.06 15.12 1.29
N ASP A 84 17.20 14.80 0.71
CA ASP A 84 17.40 14.62 -0.74
C ASP A 84 17.15 13.16 -1.09
N ILE A 85 16.27 12.91 -2.05
CA ILE A 85 15.88 11.56 -2.52
C ILE A 85 16.62 11.13 -3.79
N SER A 86 17.62 11.87 -4.24
CA SER A 86 18.39 11.52 -5.44
C SER A 86 19.03 10.13 -5.40
N PRO A 87 19.44 9.58 -4.22
CA PRO A 87 19.89 8.19 -4.15
C PRO A 87 18.75 7.20 -4.47
N LEU A 88 17.57 7.39 -3.90
CA LEU A 88 16.40 6.55 -4.19
C LEU A 88 16.03 6.60 -5.67
N GLU A 89 16.05 7.78 -6.28
CA GLU A 89 15.78 7.94 -7.71
C GLU A 89 16.76 7.11 -8.56
N LYS A 90 18.06 7.15 -8.24
CA LYS A 90 19.09 6.35 -8.91
C LYS A 90 18.85 4.85 -8.71
N LEU A 91 18.51 4.44 -7.49
CA LEU A 91 18.22 3.05 -7.17
C LEU A 91 17.01 2.54 -7.94
N VAL A 92 15.90 3.29 -7.96
CA VAL A 92 14.67 2.91 -8.69
C VAL A 92 14.94 2.85 -10.20
N LYS A 93 15.63 3.84 -10.79
CA LYS A 93 15.99 3.84 -12.21
C LYS A 93 16.89 2.66 -12.60
N LYS A 94 17.84 2.28 -11.73
CA LYS A 94 18.71 1.12 -11.91
C LYS A 94 17.91 -0.19 -11.78
N THR A 95 16.96 -0.25 -10.87
CA THR A 95 16.14 -1.45 -10.63
C THR A 95 15.09 -1.64 -11.72
N ILE A 96 14.38 -0.62 -12.11
CA ILE A 96 13.35 -0.69 -13.17
C ILE A 96 14.00 -0.43 -14.52
N THR A 97 14.75 -1.41 -15.05
CA THR A 97 15.31 -1.34 -16.42
C THR A 97 14.22 -1.40 -17.48
N ASN A 98 14.56 -1.14 -18.76
CA ASN A 98 13.61 -1.29 -19.85
C ASN A 98 13.07 -2.72 -19.96
N GLU A 99 13.95 -3.72 -19.87
CA GLU A 99 13.57 -5.13 -19.94
C GLU A 99 12.65 -5.53 -18.78
N ARG A 100 12.92 -5.00 -17.56
CA ARG A 100 12.08 -5.25 -16.40
C ARG A 100 10.73 -4.56 -16.54
N TYR A 101 10.71 -3.32 -17.04
CA TYR A 101 9.47 -2.61 -17.33
C TYR A 101 8.59 -3.37 -18.33
N GLU A 102 9.15 -3.85 -19.44
CA GLU A 102 8.41 -4.66 -20.42
C GLU A 102 7.88 -5.97 -19.80
N ARG A 103 8.66 -6.60 -18.92
CA ARG A 103 8.23 -7.80 -18.20
C ARG A 103 7.07 -7.50 -17.25
N ILE A 104 7.12 -6.37 -16.56
CA ILE A 104 6.02 -5.89 -15.70
C ILE A 104 4.76 -5.68 -16.54
N MET A 105 4.88 -4.98 -17.67
CA MET A 105 3.74 -4.67 -18.53
C MET A 105 3.13 -5.92 -19.19
N SER A 106 3.94 -6.92 -19.52
CA SER A 106 3.50 -8.19 -20.11
C SER A 106 3.07 -9.25 -19.09
N SER A 107 3.18 -8.96 -17.78
CA SER A 107 2.85 -9.93 -16.72
C SER A 107 1.37 -10.30 -16.64
N GLY A 108 0.47 -9.51 -17.26
CA GLY A 108 -0.97 -9.65 -17.14
C GLY A 108 -1.54 -9.19 -15.79
N LYS A 109 -0.70 -8.69 -14.89
CA LYS A 109 -1.11 -8.23 -13.55
C LYS A 109 -1.52 -6.76 -13.57
N GLN A 110 -2.51 -6.43 -12.75
CA GLN A 110 -2.93 -5.05 -12.53
C GLN A 110 -2.12 -4.46 -11.36
N ILE A 111 -1.49 -3.32 -11.58
CA ILE A 111 -0.64 -2.67 -10.58
C ILE A 111 -1.22 -1.30 -10.27
N PHE A 112 -1.29 -0.97 -8.98
CA PHE A 112 -1.77 0.31 -8.49
C PHE A 112 -0.76 0.91 -7.51
N ILE A 113 -0.26 2.10 -7.84
CA ILE A 113 0.67 2.90 -7.03
C ILE A 113 -0.11 4.04 -6.38
N SER A 114 -0.19 4.05 -5.06
CA SER A 114 -0.94 5.05 -4.29
C SER A 114 -0.12 6.33 -4.10
N THR A 115 -0.71 7.47 -4.43
CA THR A 115 -0.13 8.81 -4.23
C THR A 115 -1.21 9.80 -3.80
N VAL A 116 -0.81 11.00 -3.38
CA VAL A 116 -1.72 12.13 -3.16
C VAL A 116 -1.28 13.32 -4.01
N CYS A 117 -2.21 13.92 -4.72
CA CYS A 117 -2.00 15.15 -5.47
C CYS A 117 -2.18 16.37 -4.56
N LEU A 118 -1.16 17.24 -4.48
CA LEU A 118 -1.18 18.41 -3.60
C LEU A 118 -2.14 19.52 -4.10
N GLN A 119 -2.39 19.62 -5.41
CA GLN A 119 -3.22 20.68 -5.97
C GLN A 119 -4.72 20.46 -5.78
N ASN A 120 -5.17 19.19 -5.82
CA ASN A 120 -6.59 18.87 -5.68
C ASN A 120 -6.94 18.12 -4.40
N LEU A 121 -5.94 17.80 -3.56
CA LEU A 121 -6.06 17.11 -2.28
C LEU A 121 -6.65 15.70 -2.39
N ARG A 122 -6.57 15.07 -3.56
CA ARG A 122 -7.17 13.75 -3.81
C ARG A 122 -6.12 12.65 -3.81
N SER A 123 -6.51 11.48 -3.32
CA SER A 123 -5.75 10.25 -3.59
C SER A 123 -5.73 10.01 -5.10
N THR A 124 -4.58 9.61 -5.62
CA THR A 124 -4.40 9.30 -7.04
C THR A 124 -3.68 7.98 -7.17
N TYR A 125 -4.31 7.03 -7.87
CA TYR A 125 -3.68 5.77 -8.21
C TYR A 125 -3.09 5.83 -9.60
N PHE A 126 -1.77 5.63 -9.71
CA PHE A 126 -1.13 5.36 -10.98
C PHE A 126 -1.20 3.86 -11.28
N THR A 127 -1.54 3.49 -12.54
CA THR A 127 -1.80 2.08 -12.90
C THR A 127 -1.39 1.77 -14.35
N ASN A 128 -1.23 0.49 -14.67
CA ASN A 128 -1.03 -0.02 -16.02
C ASN A 128 -2.34 -0.34 -16.76
N VAL A 129 -3.47 -0.34 -16.08
CA VAL A 129 -4.76 -0.71 -16.68
C VAL A 129 -5.65 0.52 -16.93
N GLN A 130 -6.61 0.37 -17.86
CA GLN A 130 -7.62 1.40 -18.10
C GLN A 130 -8.75 1.22 -17.08
N MET A 131 -8.90 2.21 -16.21
CA MET A 131 -9.96 2.26 -15.20
C MET A 131 -10.31 3.73 -14.92
N ASN A 132 -11.53 4.00 -14.52
CA ASN A 132 -11.98 5.34 -14.16
C ASN A 132 -11.88 5.55 -12.64
N GLY A 133 -11.50 6.75 -12.24
CA GLY A 133 -11.59 7.20 -10.85
C GLY A 133 -13.04 7.33 -10.39
N ASN A 134 -13.22 7.61 -9.12
CA ASN A 134 -14.53 7.83 -8.50
C ASN A 134 -14.52 9.11 -7.64
N LYS A 135 -15.55 9.31 -6.82
CA LYS A 135 -15.64 10.50 -5.94
C LYS A 135 -14.54 10.55 -4.85
N HIS A 136 -13.85 9.44 -4.57
CA HIS A 136 -12.86 9.34 -3.49
C HIS A 136 -11.42 9.47 -3.99
N TYR A 137 -11.14 9.01 -5.22
CA TYR A 137 -9.80 9.02 -5.79
C TYR A 137 -9.81 9.19 -7.31
N ASP A 138 -8.69 9.65 -7.84
CA ASP A 138 -8.40 9.73 -9.25
C ASP A 138 -7.58 8.52 -9.70
N ILE A 139 -7.69 8.13 -10.97
CA ILE A 139 -6.88 7.08 -11.59
C ILE A 139 -6.17 7.65 -12.81
N ILE A 140 -4.87 7.41 -12.89
CA ILE A 140 -4.03 7.82 -14.01
C ILE A 140 -3.28 6.58 -14.52
N ARG A 141 -3.55 6.20 -15.78
CA ARG A 141 -2.73 5.21 -16.45
C ARG A 141 -1.41 5.86 -16.85
N TRP A 142 -0.28 5.31 -16.40
CA TRP A 142 1.02 5.81 -16.84
C TRP A 142 1.26 5.54 -18.33
N LYS A 143 2.00 6.42 -18.98
CA LYS A 143 2.22 6.41 -20.43
C LYS A 143 3.44 5.59 -20.83
N ASP A 144 4.47 5.66 -20.01
CA ASP A 144 5.79 5.12 -20.27
C ASP A 144 6.52 4.76 -18.96
N ARG A 145 7.71 4.19 -19.11
CA ARG A 145 8.59 3.81 -18.00
C ARG A 145 8.96 5.00 -17.10
N GLU A 146 9.20 6.17 -17.66
CA GLU A 146 9.64 7.34 -16.90
C GLU A 146 8.49 7.86 -16.00
N GLN A 147 7.26 7.88 -16.52
CA GLN A 147 6.09 8.22 -15.69
C GLN A 147 5.81 7.16 -14.63
N PHE A 148 6.02 5.88 -14.94
CA PHE A 148 5.92 4.79 -13.97
C PHE A 148 6.94 4.96 -12.83
N ILE A 149 8.22 5.22 -13.15
CA ILE A 149 9.26 5.51 -12.15
C ILE A 149 8.88 6.74 -11.32
N SER A 150 8.39 7.80 -11.97
CA SER A 150 7.94 9.01 -11.27
C SER A 150 6.79 8.74 -10.31
N ALA A 151 5.85 7.86 -10.67
CA ALA A 151 4.75 7.45 -9.80
C ALA A 151 5.25 6.66 -8.56
N ILE A 152 6.20 5.75 -8.75
CA ILE A 152 6.86 5.02 -7.66
C ILE A 152 7.54 6.01 -6.71
N LEU A 153 8.34 6.93 -7.24
CA LEU A 153 9.04 7.94 -6.45
C LEU A 153 8.06 8.86 -5.71
N ALA A 154 6.99 9.30 -6.39
CA ALA A 154 5.94 10.12 -5.79
C ALA A 154 5.28 9.42 -4.59
N SER A 155 5.06 8.10 -4.70
CA SER A 155 4.54 7.30 -3.59
C SER A 155 5.50 7.17 -2.41
N CYS A 156 6.80 7.41 -2.60
CA CYS A 156 7.84 7.24 -1.58
C CYS A 156 8.26 8.57 -0.91
N VAL A 157 7.80 9.72 -1.38
CA VAL A 157 8.21 11.02 -0.83
C VAL A 157 7.22 11.48 0.24
N GLN A 158 7.65 11.41 1.49
CA GLN A 158 6.85 11.91 2.61
C GLN A 158 6.77 13.44 2.56
N PRO A 159 5.55 14.01 2.60
CA PRO A 159 5.38 15.46 2.55
C PRO A 159 6.09 16.14 3.71
N ILE A 160 6.51 17.40 3.50
CA ILE A 160 7.25 18.26 4.41
C ILE A 160 8.74 17.91 4.50
N ILE A 161 9.07 16.62 4.64
CA ILE A 161 10.46 16.18 4.84
C ILE A 161 11.19 15.80 3.56
N MET A 162 10.44 15.50 2.49
CA MET A 162 10.97 15.18 1.15
C MET A 162 10.30 16.07 0.09
N PRO A 163 11.01 16.41 -1.01
CA PRO A 163 10.43 17.25 -2.07
C PRO A 163 9.34 16.47 -2.84
N PRO A 164 8.21 17.11 -3.18
CA PRO A 164 7.18 16.47 -4.00
C PRO A 164 7.69 16.16 -5.41
N VAL A 165 7.17 15.08 -6.01
CA VAL A 165 7.49 14.70 -7.39
C VAL A 165 6.51 15.36 -8.35
N MET A 166 7.05 15.99 -9.39
CA MET A 166 6.25 16.64 -10.45
C MET A 166 5.88 15.63 -11.54
N ILE A 167 4.59 15.40 -11.76
CA ILE A 167 4.09 14.56 -12.86
C ILE A 167 3.01 15.37 -13.61
N SER A 168 3.21 15.58 -14.92
CA SER A 168 2.23 16.30 -15.77
C SER A 168 1.78 17.64 -15.20
N ARG A 169 2.70 18.44 -14.64
CA ARG A 169 2.48 19.78 -14.04
C ARG A 169 1.73 19.77 -12.69
N LEU A 170 1.51 18.62 -12.10
CA LEU A 170 0.96 18.48 -10.75
C LEU A 170 2.00 17.84 -9.82
N GLN A 171 1.91 18.17 -8.55
CA GLN A 171 2.83 17.68 -7.51
C GLN A 171 2.18 16.54 -6.75
N TYR A 172 2.92 15.45 -6.62
CA TYR A 172 2.49 14.25 -5.93
C TYR A 172 3.42 13.92 -4.78
N VAL A 173 2.83 13.39 -3.71
CA VAL A 173 3.51 12.93 -2.50
C VAL A 173 3.01 11.54 -2.11
N ASP A 174 3.63 10.97 -1.08
CA ASP A 174 3.29 9.66 -0.52
C ASP A 174 1.78 9.49 -0.29
N GLY A 175 1.25 8.38 -0.79
CA GLY A 175 -0.15 8.01 -0.61
C GLY A 175 -0.54 7.78 0.84
N GLY A 176 0.41 7.44 1.70
CA GLY A 176 0.20 7.06 3.09
C GLY A 176 -0.44 8.12 3.98
N ILE A 177 -0.46 9.39 3.54
CA ILE A 177 -1.18 10.45 4.24
C ILE A 177 -2.71 10.37 4.07
N ARG A 178 -3.21 9.57 3.12
CA ARG A 178 -4.65 9.36 2.87
C ARG A 178 -5.05 7.90 2.72
N ASN A 179 -4.13 7.04 2.28
CA ASN A 179 -4.37 5.62 2.05
C ASN A 179 -3.06 4.86 2.27
N PHE A 180 -2.84 4.42 3.49
CA PHE A 180 -1.62 3.71 3.89
C PHE A 180 -1.64 2.25 3.43
N LEU A 181 -2.83 1.61 3.47
CA LEU A 181 -3.10 0.28 2.95
C LEU A 181 -4.06 0.37 1.76
N PRO A 182 -3.59 0.35 0.51
CA PRO A 182 -4.41 0.62 -0.67
C PRO A 182 -5.29 -0.59 -1.06
N SER A 183 -6.18 -1.01 -0.15
CA SER A 183 -7.10 -2.13 -0.33
C SER A 183 -8.39 -1.76 -1.06
N ASP A 184 -8.85 -0.52 -0.94
CA ASP A 184 -10.04 0.01 -1.61
C ASP A 184 -9.95 -0.13 -3.13
N ILE A 185 -8.82 0.25 -3.72
CA ILE A 185 -8.59 0.12 -5.16
C ILE A 185 -8.60 -1.35 -5.62
N THR A 186 -8.12 -2.29 -4.79
CA THR A 186 -8.16 -3.71 -5.15
C THR A 186 -9.59 -4.25 -5.18
N ILE A 187 -10.45 -3.75 -4.29
CA ILE A 187 -11.89 -4.06 -4.27
C ILE A 187 -12.55 -3.56 -5.56
N ASP A 188 -12.34 -2.29 -5.89
CA ASP A 188 -12.92 -1.66 -7.07
C ASP A 188 -12.36 -2.25 -8.38
N ALA A 189 -11.12 -2.75 -8.38
CA ALA A 189 -10.53 -3.51 -9.49
C ALA A 189 -11.06 -4.95 -9.62
N GLY A 190 -11.95 -5.39 -8.72
CA GLY A 190 -12.67 -6.67 -8.82
C GLY A 190 -12.02 -7.83 -8.06
N ALA A 191 -11.21 -7.56 -7.04
CA ALA A 191 -10.70 -8.61 -6.17
C ALA A 191 -11.83 -9.34 -5.44
N THR A 192 -11.70 -10.65 -5.29
CA THR A 192 -12.57 -11.50 -4.46
C THR A 192 -11.84 -11.98 -3.21
N ASP A 193 -10.51 -12.00 -3.26
CA ASP A 193 -9.64 -12.41 -2.15
C ASP A 193 -8.49 -11.41 -2.04
N ILE A 194 -8.35 -10.78 -0.89
CA ILE A 194 -7.34 -9.77 -0.63
C ILE A 194 -6.40 -10.25 0.47
N THR A 195 -5.11 -10.24 0.20
CA THR A 195 -4.06 -10.34 1.19
C THR A 195 -3.58 -8.93 1.52
N ALA A 196 -3.89 -8.44 2.70
CA ALA A 196 -3.42 -7.17 3.24
C ALA A 196 -2.15 -7.40 4.05
N ILE A 197 -1.03 -6.80 3.64
CA ILE A 197 0.24 -6.87 4.35
C ILE A 197 0.51 -5.50 4.97
N LEU A 198 0.50 -5.45 6.31
CA LEU A 198 0.78 -4.23 7.06
C LEU A 198 2.15 -4.32 7.75
N THR A 199 2.77 -3.17 7.92
CA THR A 199 4.05 -3.01 8.61
C THR A 199 3.90 -2.55 10.06
N ILE A 200 2.66 -2.49 10.56
CA ILE A 200 2.28 -2.06 11.91
C ILE A 200 1.61 -3.25 12.62
N PRO A 201 2.02 -3.58 13.86
CA PRO A 201 1.41 -4.67 14.63
C PRO A 201 -0.02 -4.32 15.08
N ALA A 202 -0.88 -5.34 15.19
CA ALA A 202 -2.31 -5.16 15.47
C ALA A 202 -2.62 -4.54 16.85
N ASN A 203 -1.84 -4.88 17.88
CA ASN A 203 -2.19 -4.62 19.28
C ASN A 203 -1.11 -3.86 20.07
N GLU A 204 -0.08 -3.39 19.42
CA GLU A 204 1.01 -2.72 20.11
C GLU A 204 0.83 -1.20 20.09
N ARG A 205 0.58 -0.61 21.26
CA ARG A 205 0.68 0.83 21.39
C ARG A 205 2.14 1.23 21.16
N GLN A 206 2.37 2.05 20.15
CA GLN A 206 3.70 2.62 19.91
C GLN A 206 4.02 3.64 21.00
N PHE A 207 4.51 3.15 22.13
CA PHE A 207 4.90 3.99 23.24
C PHE A 207 6.38 4.36 23.09
N ASP A 208 6.65 5.65 22.93
CA ASP A 208 7.99 6.22 22.89
C ASP A 208 8.21 7.02 24.18
N VAL A 209 9.16 6.59 24.99
CA VAL A 209 9.52 7.25 26.28
C VAL A 209 10.42 8.46 26.09
N ARG A 210 10.94 8.71 24.88
CA ARG A 210 11.82 9.84 24.60
C ARG A 210 11.06 11.15 24.73
N VAL A 211 11.68 12.13 25.35
CA VAL A 211 11.19 13.51 25.33
C VAL A 211 11.62 14.16 24.02
N LEU A 212 10.66 14.58 23.21
CA LEU A 212 10.91 15.20 21.91
C LEU A 212 11.14 16.70 22.12
N ASN A 213 12.38 17.16 22.00
CA ASN A 213 12.79 18.52 22.34
C ASN A 213 13.06 19.42 21.13
N ASN A 214 13.03 18.87 19.90
CA ASN A 214 13.30 19.65 18.71
C ASN A 214 12.20 19.48 17.66
N MET A 215 12.09 20.49 16.80
CA MET A 215 11.03 20.55 15.78
C MET A 215 11.07 19.36 14.81
N LYS A 216 12.27 18.88 14.45
CA LYS A 216 12.43 17.73 13.53
C LYS A 216 11.83 16.46 14.14
N ASP A 217 12.15 16.14 15.39
CA ASP A 217 11.65 14.93 16.05
C ASP A 217 10.14 14.99 16.29
N ILE A 218 9.62 16.17 16.66
CA ILE A 218 8.16 16.40 16.80
C ILE A 218 7.47 16.22 15.45
N LEU A 219 8.01 16.76 14.37
CA LEU A 219 7.47 16.63 13.03
C LEU A 219 7.43 15.17 12.57
N LEU A 220 8.54 14.45 12.71
CA LEU A 220 8.62 13.03 12.37
C LEU A 220 7.59 12.21 13.17
N ARG A 221 7.48 12.49 14.47
CA ARG A 221 6.50 11.82 15.32
C ARG A 221 5.05 12.13 14.93
N THR A 222 4.80 13.37 14.51
CA THR A 222 3.47 13.76 13.99
C THR A 222 3.10 12.99 12.73
N ILE A 223 4.05 12.81 11.82
CA ILE A 223 3.87 11.97 10.62
C ILE A 223 3.56 10.52 11.02
N ASP A 224 4.28 9.96 12.00
CA ASP A 224 4.00 8.61 12.51
C ASP A 224 2.57 8.49 13.06
N ILE A 225 2.10 9.48 13.83
CA ILE A 225 0.74 9.49 14.39
C ILE A 225 -0.29 9.46 13.24
N PHE A 226 -0.14 10.33 12.24
CA PHE A 226 -1.05 10.35 11.10
C PHE A 226 -1.01 9.04 10.30
N SER A 227 0.16 8.51 10.01
CA SER A 227 0.31 7.25 9.26
C SER A 227 -0.33 6.07 10.01
N ASN A 228 -0.19 6.02 11.33
CA ASN A 228 -0.81 4.99 12.15
C ASN A 228 -2.35 5.11 12.16
N GLU A 229 -2.89 6.32 12.29
CA GLU A 229 -4.33 6.54 12.26
C GLU A 229 -4.92 6.18 10.89
N VAL A 230 -4.28 6.61 9.79
CA VAL A 230 -4.71 6.26 8.43
C VAL A 230 -4.67 4.74 8.24
N SER A 231 -3.58 4.07 8.63
CA SER A 231 -3.43 2.62 8.53
C SER A 231 -4.53 1.86 9.28
N SER A 232 -4.84 2.29 10.50
CA SER A 232 -5.89 1.69 11.33
C SER A 232 -7.28 1.88 10.72
N ASN A 233 -7.53 3.06 10.16
CA ASN A 233 -8.80 3.36 9.50
C ASN A 233 -8.96 2.57 8.20
N ASP A 234 -7.92 2.45 7.37
CA ASP A 234 -7.93 1.69 6.12
C ASP A 234 -8.27 0.22 6.39
N LEU A 235 -7.60 -0.39 7.38
CA LEU A 235 -7.87 -1.78 7.76
C LEU A 235 -9.31 -1.93 8.29
N ARG A 236 -9.74 -1.04 9.21
CA ARG A 236 -11.08 -1.09 9.77
C ARG A 236 -12.18 -0.92 8.72
N MET A 237 -11.97 -0.04 7.74
CA MET A 237 -12.90 0.14 6.64
C MET A 237 -12.96 -1.09 5.74
N THR A 238 -11.81 -1.70 5.45
CA THR A 238 -11.75 -2.95 4.66
C THR A 238 -12.44 -4.12 5.38
N GLU A 239 -12.24 -4.25 6.69
CA GLU A 239 -12.96 -5.24 7.51
C GLU A 239 -14.46 -4.99 7.54
N LEU A 240 -14.88 -3.73 7.78
CA LEU A 240 -16.30 -3.35 7.81
C LEU A 240 -16.97 -3.67 6.48
N TYR A 241 -16.31 -3.33 5.36
CA TYR A 241 -16.78 -3.67 4.03
C TYR A 241 -16.98 -5.18 3.86
N THR A 242 -15.97 -5.96 4.18
CA THR A 242 -16.00 -7.42 4.05
C THR A 242 -17.09 -8.06 4.91
N LYS A 243 -17.17 -7.66 6.19
CA LYS A 243 -18.20 -8.14 7.13
C LYS A 243 -19.61 -7.72 6.71
N GLY A 244 -19.78 -6.46 6.25
CA GLY A 244 -21.06 -5.92 5.82
C GLY A 244 -21.59 -6.61 4.56
N ALA A 245 -20.76 -6.76 3.54
CA ALA A 245 -21.13 -7.48 2.32
C ALA A 245 -21.53 -8.94 2.61
N SER A 246 -20.75 -9.64 3.43
CA SER A 246 -21.04 -11.00 3.87
C SER A 246 -22.33 -11.11 4.70
N TYR A 247 -22.63 -10.10 5.52
CA TYR A 247 -23.86 -10.05 6.31
C TYR A 247 -25.09 -9.92 5.42
N VAL A 248 -25.05 -9.00 4.44
CA VAL A 248 -26.16 -8.79 3.48
C VAL A 248 -26.41 -10.07 2.67
N GLU A 249 -25.35 -10.75 2.21
CA GLU A 249 -25.48 -12.00 1.48
C GLU A 249 -26.13 -13.10 2.33
N ARG A 250 -25.72 -13.25 3.62
CA ARG A 250 -26.36 -14.21 4.55
C ARG A 250 -27.81 -13.86 4.85
N LEU A 251 -28.14 -12.58 4.97
CA LEU A 251 -29.55 -12.15 5.13
C LEU A 251 -30.38 -12.53 3.90
N ARG A 252 -29.87 -12.24 2.71
CA ARG A 252 -30.55 -12.61 1.46
C ARG A 252 -30.85 -14.12 1.41
N GLU A 253 -29.86 -14.95 1.72
CA GLU A 253 -30.02 -16.40 1.71
C GLU A 253 -31.02 -16.90 2.79
N ARG A 254 -31.02 -16.29 3.97
CA ARG A 254 -32.01 -16.61 5.03
C ARG A 254 -33.44 -16.26 4.59
N VAL A 255 -33.63 -15.08 3.97
CA VAL A 255 -34.95 -14.69 3.46
C VAL A 255 -35.39 -15.66 2.39
N ARG A 256 -34.52 -15.99 1.42
CA ARG A 256 -34.77 -16.98 0.38
C ARG A 256 -35.23 -18.32 0.95
N THR A 257 -34.46 -18.86 1.89
CA THR A 257 -34.72 -20.18 2.48
C THR A 257 -36.01 -20.20 3.29
N ASN A 258 -36.33 -19.14 4.03
CA ASN A 258 -37.49 -19.11 4.94
C ASN A 258 -38.80 -18.70 4.26
N THR A 259 -38.73 -17.99 3.14
CA THR A 259 -39.93 -17.45 2.48
C THR A 259 -40.21 -18.06 1.12
N GLY A 260 -39.21 -18.75 0.52
CA GLY A 260 -39.34 -19.25 -0.87
C GLY A 260 -39.37 -18.14 -1.92
N MET A 261 -38.99 -16.91 -1.58
CA MET A 261 -38.96 -15.78 -2.53
C MET A 261 -38.05 -16.07 -3.72
N THR A 262 -38.47 -15.63 -4.92
CA THR A 262 -37.65 -15.71 -6.14
C THR A 262 -36.47 -14.73 -6.08
N ASP A 263 -35.43 -15.00 -6.88
CA ASP A 263 -34.28 -14.12 -6.97
C ASP A 263 -34.63 -12.69 -7.43
N GLU A 264 -35.67 -12.55 -8.32
CA GLU A 264 -36.14 -11.24 -8.76
C GLU A 264 -36.73 -10.41 -7.61
N LEU A 265 -37.54 -11.03 -6.72
CA LEU A 265 -38.08 -10.34 -5.54
C LEU A 265 -36.98 -10.01 -4.52
N LEU A 266 -36.02 -10.90 -4.32
CA LEU A 266 -34.87 -10.64 -3.47
C LEU A 266 -34.02 -9.50 -4.03
N ASP A 267 -33.83 -9.42 -5.33
CA ASP A 267 -33.12 -8.32 -5.98
C ASP A 267 -33.82 -6.99 -5.71
N ILE A 268 -35.11 -6.91 -5.80
CA ILE A 268 -35.89 -5.70 -5.47
C ILE A 268 -35.65 -5.27 -4.00
N ILE A 269 -35.64 -6.23 -3.06
CA ILE A 269 -35.47 -5.93 -1.62
C ILE A 269 -34.05 -5.51 -1.30
N PHE A 270 -33.06 -6.21 -1.86
CA PHE A 270 -31.65 -6.03 -1.48
C PHE A 270 -30.88 -5.06 -2.37
N THR A 271 -31.46 -4.60 -3.51
CA THR A 271 -30.81 -3.67 -4.44
C THR A 271 -31.23 -2.20 -4.25
N SER A 272 -31.90 -1.86 -3.14
CA SER A 272 -32.29 -0.46 -2.90
C SER A 272 -31.05 0.44 -2.89
N ALA A 273 -31.18 1.66 -3.40
CA ALA A 273 -30.13 2.68 -3.38
C ALA A 273 -29.61 3.02 -1.96
N GLU A 274 -30.37 2.65 -0.95
CA GLU A 274 -30.02 2.83 0.47
C GLU A 274 -29.07 1.74 1.02
N ASN A 275 -28.93 0.62 0.29
CA ASN A 275 -28.00 -0.43 0.68
C ASN A 275 -26.57 -0.03 0.32
N PRO A 276 -25.69 0.32 1.31
CA PRO A 276 -24.31 0.74 1.04
C PRO A 276 -23.45 -0.38 0.45
N PHE A 277 -23.92 -1.64 0.52
CA PHE A 277 -23.26 -2.83 -0.04
C PHE A 277 -23.86 -3.28 -1.36
N PHE A 278 -24.82 -2.52 -1.92
CA PHE A 278 -25.42 -2.86 -3.22
C PHE A 278 -24.35 -2.94 -4.33
N GLY A 279 -24.41 -3.99 -5.13
CA GLY A 279 -23.41 -4.24 -6.18
C GLY A 279 -22.02 -4.62 -5.67
N LYS A 280 -21.83 -4.69 -4.35
CA LYS A 280 -20.58 -5.12 -3.74
C LYS A 280 -20.53 -6.65 -3.66
N ARG A 281 -19.31 -7.18 -3.85
CA ARG A 281 -19.08 -8.63 -3.81
C ARG A 281 -18.58 -9.03 -2.43
N LYS A 282 -18.87 -10.26 -2.02
CA LYS A 282 -18.19 -10.88 -0.89
C LYS A 282 -16.70 -10.95 -1.17
N ILE A 283 -15.89 -10.59 -0.19
CA ILE A 283 -14.44 -10.57 -0.27
C ILE A 283 -13.87 -11.39 0.88
N GLY A 284 -12.97 -12.33 0.56
CA GLY A 284 -12.08 -12.93 1.53
C GLY A 284 -10.97 -11.95 1.86
N LEU A 285 -10.79 -11.62 3.13
CA LEU A 285 -9.70 -10.75 3.60
C LEU A 285 -8.77 -11.53 4.53
N ARG A 286 -7.50 -11.62 4.13
CA ARG A 286 -6.39 -12.14 4.93
C ARG A 286 -5.48 -10.98 5.32
N VAL A 287 -5.30 -10.74 6.60
CA VAL A 287 -4.44 -9.69 7.14
C VAL A 287 -3.17 -10.31 7.72
N ILE A 288 -2.01 -9.84 7.28
CA ILE A 288 -0.70 -10.28 7.77
C ILE A 288 0.00 -9.07 8.36
N GLN A 289 0.35 -9.16 9.63
CA GLN A 289 0.97 -8.09 10.41
C GLN A 289 2.16 -8.63 11.20
N PRO A 290 3.16 -7.77 11.51
CA PRO A 290 4.25 -8.19 12.38
C PRO A 290 3.75 -8.43 13.81
N SER A 291 4.41 -9.35 14.50
CA SER A 291 4.11 -9.68 15.91
C SER A 291 4.66 -8.65 16.91
N ARG A 292 5.52 -7.73 16.44
CA ARG A 292 6.17 -6.68 17.25
C ARG A 292 6.38 -5.41 16.44
N ASN A 293 6.66 -4.32 17.13
CA ASN A 293 7.07 -3.06 16.50
C ASN A 293 8.40 -3.24 15.73
N LEU A 294 8.44 -2.72 14.50
CA LEU A 294 9.58 -2.82 13.59
C LEU A 294 10.51 -1.59 13.62
N GLY A 295 10.20 -0.58 14.42
CA GLY A 295 10.97 0.68 14.50
C GLY A 295 10.28 1.86 13.81
N ASP A 296 11.07 2.91 13.53
CA ASP A 296 10.58 4.19 13.00
C ASP A 296 10.35 4.23 11.47
N GLY A 297 10.85 3.22 10.76
CA GLY A 297 10.72 3.14 9.30
C GLY A 297 11.76 3.92 8.51
N MET A 298 12.77 4.52 9.16
CA MET A 298 13.78 5.37 8.52
C MET A 298 15.23 5.04 8.90
N SER A 299 15.44 4.05 9.76
CA SER A 299 16.79 3.73 10.30
C SER A 299 17.60 2.81 9.40
N PHE A 300 16.96 1.91 8.66
CA PHE A 300 17.59 0.90 7.79
C PHE A 300 18.61 -0.02 8.51
N THR A 301 18.43 -0.25 9.82
CA THR A 301 19.43 -0.99 10.62
C THR A 301 19.08 -2.46 10.84
N ASN A 302 17.81 -2.83 10.76
CA ASN A 302 17.33 -4.17 11.11
C ASN A 302 16.74 -4.96 9.91
N MET A 303 17.24 -4.68 8.71
CA MET A 303 16.67 -5.18 7.46
C MET A 303 16.58 -6.72 7.42
N GLU A 304 17.67 -7.43 7.71
CA GLU A 304 17.67 -8.91 7.74
C GLU A 304 16.70 -9.48 8.77
N SER A 305 16.64 -8.89 9.97
CA SER A 305 15.72 -9.33 11.03
C SER A 305 14.26 -9.14 10.63
N MET A 306 13.93 -8.06 9.93
CA MET A 306 12.58 -7.80 9.43
C MET A 306 12.21 -8.72 8.26
N LEU A 307 13.14 -8.99 7.34
CA LEU A 307 12.98 -9.97 6.26
C LEU A 307 12.69 -11.37 6.85
N ALA A 308 13.51 -11.82 7.79
CA ALA A 308 13.34 -13.11 8.45
C ALA A 308 12.00 -13.18 9.21
N LEU A 309 11.65 -12.15 9.99
CA LEU A 309 10.37 -12.10 10.70
C LEU A 309 9.18 -12.23 9.73
N GLY A 310 9.21 -11.52 8.60
CA GLY A 310 8.16 -11.62 7.59
C GLY A 310 8.07 -13.01 6.97
N TYR A 311 9.22 -13.60 6.64
CA TYR A 311 9.30 -14.94 6.08
C TYR A 311 8.81 -16.02 7.08
N ASP A 312 9.15 -15.88 8.35
CA ASP A 312 8.83 -16.85 9.41
C ASP A 312 7.42 -16.63 10.00
N THR A 313 6.71 -15.54 9.63
CA THR A 313 5.36 -15.27 10.13
C THR A 313 4.42 -16.42 9.74
N PRO A 314 3.91 -17.24 10.71
CA PRO A 314 3.10 -18.41 10.40
C PRO A 314 1.69 -18.01 9.95
N ASP A 315 1.03 -18.89 9.19
CA ASP A 315 -0.36 -18.65 8.75
C ASP A 315 -1.34 -18.58 9.93
N SER A 316 -1.00 -19.20 11.07
CA SER A 316 -1.79 -19.11 12.32
C SER A 316 -1.79 -17.72 12.96
N MET A 317 -0.86 -16.85 12.58
CA MET A 317 -0.83 -15.44 13.01
C MET A 317 -1.57 -14.51 12.04
N THR A 318 -2.12 -15.04 10.96
CA THR A 318 -2.92 -14.25 10.03
C THR A 318 -4.37 -14.22 10.47
N THR A 319 -5.01 -13.06 10.41
CA THR A 319 -6.43 -12.90 10.68
C THR A 319 -7.21 -13.06 9.38
N PHE A 320 -8.26 -13.89 9.38
CA PHE A 320 -9.13 -14.11 8.24
C PHE A 320 -10.52 -13.54 8.53
N PHE A 321 -11.04 -12.76 7.59
CA PHE A 321 -12.40 -12.25 7.59
C PHE A 321 -13.11 -12.77 6.34
N ALA A 322 -14.33 -13.30 6.50
CA ALA A 322 -15.15 -13.82 5.40
C ALA A 322 -16.64 -13.46 5.57
#